data_ee621fb70416ec0d52391501bf61c18c
#
_entry.id   ee621fb70416ec0d52391501bf61c18c
#
_cell.length_a   1.000
_cell.length_b   1.000
_cell.length_c   1.000
_cell.angle_alpha   90.00
_cell.angle_beta   90.00
_cell.angle_gamma   90.00
#
_symmetry.space_group_name_H-M   'P 1'
#
loop_
_entity.id
_entity.type
_entity.pdbx_description
1 polymer ?
#
loop_
_entity_poly.entity_id
_entity_poly.type
_entity_poly.pdbx_seq_one_letter_code
_entity_poly.pdbx_strand_id
1 'polypeptide(L)'
;MKTLYIVRHGETDWNKMGKYQGITDVPLNENGLNQAKACGQALKDVKFDRILSSDLSRALVTAEAIRGNRTTPITVDERLRELNFGDWEAMLFSDIEARWPGLIDEMYLRPHLVKVPNGESFKDLQDRAWAGLEEFINANDEEETLL
;
A
#
# COMPACT_ATOMS: atom_id res chain seq x y z
N MET A 1 -25.10 2.54 -4.73
CA MET A 1 -23.91 3.44 -4.57
C MET A 1 -22.87 2.69 -3.75
N LYS A 2 -21.61 2.74 -4.13
CA LYS A 2 -20.50 2.13 -3.37
C LYS A 2 -19.71 3.20 -2.65
N THR A 3 -19.32 2.95 -1.39
CA THR A 3 -18.43 3.81 -0.61
C THR A 3 -17.10 3.10 -0.45
N LEU A 4 -16.01 3.73 -0.87
CA LEU A 4 -14.65 3.17 -0.75
C LEU A 4 -13.85 3.95 0.30
N TYR A 5 -13.35 3.25 1.30
CA TYR A 5 -12.37 3.75 2.25
C TYR A 5 -10.99 3.31 1.80
N ILE A 6 -10.05 4.24 1.74
CA ILE A 6 -8.65 3.95 1.38
C ILE A 6 -7.78 4.24 2.59
N VAL A 7 -7.02 3.24 3.02
CA VAL A 7 -6.15 3.33 4.20
C VAL A 7 -4.73 2.94 3.82
N ARG A 8 -3.76 3.73 4.28
CA ARG A 8 -2.34 3.39 4.18
C ARG A 8 -1.94 2.54 5.39
N HIS A 9 -1.03 1.59 5.19
CA HIS A 9 -0.44 0.79 6.27
C HIS A 9 0.27 1.64 7.33
N GLY A 10 0.41 1.11 8.55
CA GLY A 10 1.16 1.72 9.64
C GLY A 10 2.67 1.81 9.37
N GLU A 11 3.40 2.48 10.27
CA GLU A 11 4.84 2.70 10.17
C GLU A 11 5.63 1.37 10.22
N THR A 12 6.68 1.29 9.39
CA THR A 12 7.71 0.26 9.45
C THR A 12 9.04 0.88 9.87
N ASP A 13 10.04 0.05 10.24
CA ASP A 13 11.37 0.57 10.55
C ASP A 13 12.02 1.24 9.34
N TRP A 14 11.75 0.77 8.12
CA TRP A 14 12.28 1.44 6.93
C TRP A 14 11.64 2.82 6.70
N ASN A 15 10.35 2.99 7.00
CA ASN A 15 9.74 4.32 6.99
C ASN A 15 10.42 5.25 8.00
N LYS A 16 10.65 4.77 9.22
CA LYS A 16 11.31 5.54 10.28
C LYS A 16 12.74 5.91 9.92
N MET A 17 13.46 5.03 9.22
CA MET A 17 14.82 5.27 8.75
C MET A 17 14.91 6.12 7.48
N GLY A 18 13.80 6.44 6.82
CA GLY A 18 13.78 7.15 5.55
C GLY A 18 14.29 6.32 4.37
N LYS A 19 14.22 4.99 4.49
CA LYS A 19 14.58 4.07 3.40
C LYS A 19 13.44 3.87 2.43
N TYR A 20 13.76 3.76 1.16
CA TYR A 20 12.80 3.36 0.14
C TYR A 20 12.32 1.94 0.39
N GLN A 21 11.00 1.80 0.42
CA GLN A 21 10.33 0.54 0.72
C GLN A 21 9.32 0.26 -0.39
N GLY A 22 9.51 -0.81 -1.12
CA GLY A 22 8.63 -1.22 -2.20
C GLY A 22 7.99 -2.56 -1.93
N ILE A 23 8.34 -3.55 -2.73
CA ILE A 23 7.79 -4.90 -2.61
C ILE A 23 8.48 -5.76 -1.54
N THR A 24 9.61 -5.31 -1.00
CA THR A 24 10.24 -5.99 0.15
C THR A 24 9.26 -5.99 1.33
N ASP A 25 9.03 -7.17 1.90
CA ASP A 25 8.09 -7.33 3.01
C ASP A 25 8.73 -6.98 4.35
N VAL A 26 8.63 -5.69 4.70
CA VAL A 26 9.07 -5.15 5.99
C VAL A 26 7.83 -5.03 6.89
N PRO A 27 7.84 -5.66 8.08
CA PRO A 27 6.68 -5.64 8.98
C PRO A 27 6.47 -4.27 9.63
N LEU A 28 5.28 -4.06 10.19
CA LEU A 28 5.00 -2.92 11.06
C LEU A 28 5.93 -2.94 12.27
N ASN A 29 6.45 -1.76 12.64
CA ASN A 29 7.09 -1.59 13.94
C ASN A 29 6.04 -1.36 15.05
N GLU A 30 6.48 -1.17 16.27
CA GLU A 30 5.57 -0.96 17.41
C GLU A 30 4.65 0.24 17.20
N ASN A 31 5.17 1.35 16.67
CA ASN A 31 4.37 2.52 16.34
C ASN A 31 3.33 2.21 15.26
N GLY A 32 3.73 1.51 14.20
CA GLY A 32 2.82 1.08 13.13
C GLY A 32 1.70 0.17 13.62
N LEU A 33 1.99 -0.75 14.55
CA LEU A 33 0.98 -1.58 15.20
C LEU A 33 -0.02 -0.75 16.00
N ASN A 34 0.46 0.28 16.72
CA ASN A 34 -0.40 1.20 17.46
C ASN A 34 -1.25 2.07 16.52
N GLN A 35 -0.68 2.53 15.40
CA GLN A 35 -1.42 3.25 14.36
C GLN A 35 -2.52 2.39 13.73
N ALA A 36 -2.23 1.13 13.41
CA ALA A 36 -3.23 0.20 12.88
C ALA A 36 -4.38 -0.03 13.85
N LYS A 37 -4.09 -0.23 15.15
CA LYS A 37 -5.11 -0.34 16.20
C LYS A 37 -5.95 0.92 16.34
N ALA A 38 -5.33 2.10 16.32
CA ALA A 38 -6.03 3.38 16.40
C ALA A 38 -6.95 3.59 15.20
N CYS A 39 -6.51 3.23 14.00
CA CYS A 39 -7.32 3.25 12.79
C CYS A 39 -8.53 2.31 12.91
N GLY A 40 -8.31 1.08 13.38
CA GLY A 40 -9.38 0.12 13.64
C GLY A 40 -10.40 0.64 14.66
N GLN A 41 -9.95 1.32 15.71
CA GLN A 41 -10.84 1.94 16.70
C GLN A 41 -11.62 3.12 16.12
N ALA A 42 -10.99 3.94 15.27
CA ALA A 42 -11.67 5.06 14.60
C ALA A 42 -12.76 4.58 13.63
N LEU A 43 -12.57 3.43 13.02
CA LEU A 43 -13.48 2.83 12.04
C LEU A 43 -14.40 1.74 12.65
N LYS A 44 -14.45 1.63 13.99
CA LYS A 44 -15.20 0.54 14.66
C LYS A 44 -16.69 0.50 14.34
N ASP A 45 -17.31 1.64 14.10
CA ASP A 45 -18.73 1.77 13.83
C ASP A 45 -19.06 1.72 12.32
N VAL A 46 -18.04 1.68 11.46
CA VAL A 46 -18.22 1.50 10.02
C VAL A 46 -18.44 0.01 9.73
N LYS A 47 -19.50 -0.30 9.04
CA LYS A 47 -19.77 -1.67 8.58
C LYS A 47 -19.17 -1.85 7.20
N PHE A 48 -18.08 -2.60 7.13
CA PHE A 48 -17.47 -2.99 5.86
C PHE A 48 -18.07 -4.30 5.37
N ASP A 49 -18.49 -4.34 4.13
CA ASP A 49 -19.00 -5.54 3.49
C ASP A 49 -17.87 -6.42 3.00
N ARG A 50 -16.83 -5.80 2.44
CA ARG A 50 -15.60 -6.49 1.98
C ARG A 50 -14.37 -5.61 2.25
N ILE A 51 -13.23 -6.26 2.43
CA ILE A 51 -11.93 -5.62 2.62
C ILE A 51 -10.97 -6.16 1.55
N LEU A 52 -10.21 -5.26 0.91
CA LEU A 52 -9.15 -5.60 -0.03
C LEU A 52 -7.80 -5.17 0.54
N SER A 53 -6.82 -6.03 0.53
CA SER A 53 -5.47 -5.73 1.04
C SER A 53 -4.40 -6.24 0.09
N SER A 54 -3.28 -5.53 0.05
CA SER A 54 -2.03 -6.12 -0.42
C SER A 54 -1.65 -7.31 0.46
N ASP A 55 -0.91 -8.24 -0.10
CA ASP A 55 -0.36 -9.41 0.60
C ASP A 55 0.87 -9.08 1.48
N LEU A 56 1.44 -7.87 1.34
CA LEU A 56 2.55 -7.45 2.19
C LEU A 56 2.10 -7.32 3.65
N SER A 57 2.89 -7.89 4.56
CA SER A 57 2.54 -8.05 5.99
C SER A 57 2.10 -6.73 6.63
N ARG A 58 2.76 -5.61 6.33
CA ARG A 58 2.40 -4.28 6.85
C ARG A 58 0.99 -3.84 6.46
N ALA A 59 0.55 -4.16 5.23
CA ALA A 59 -0.80 -3.83 4.77
C ALA A 59 -1.83 -4.80 5.36
N LEU A 60 -1.54 -6.09 5.31
CA LEU A 60 -2.45 -7.13 5.81
C LEU A 60 -2.71 -6.99 7.31
N VAL A 61 -1.67 -6.78 8.13
CA VAL A 61 -1.82 -6.55 9.58
C VAL A 61 -2.63 -5.29 9.87
N THR A 62 -2.47 -4.23 9.06
CA THR A 62 -3.29 -3.02 9.18
C THR A 62 -4.76 -3.31 8.85
N ALA A 63 -5.03 -4.06 7.77
CA ALA A 63 -6.39 -4.47 7.39
C ALA A 63 -7.05 -5.35 8.45
N GLU A 64 -6.30 -6.30 9.03
CA GLU A 64 -6.77 -7.15 10.13
C GLU A 64 -7.10 -6.36 11.39
N ALA A 65 -6.27 -5.37 11.74
CA ALA A 65 -6.54 -4.48 12.88
C ALA A 65 -7.82 -3.66 12.67
N ILE A 66 -8.09 -3.19 11.43
CA ILE A 66 -9.32 -2.48 11.08
C ILE A 66 -10.51 -3.43 11.10
N ARG A 67 -10.38 -4.63 10.55
CA ARG A 67 -11.44 -5.65 10.61
C ARG A 67 -11.81 -5.96 12.06
N GLY A 68 -10.82 -6.08 12.95
CA GLY A 68 -11.06 -6.43 14.36
C GLY A 68 -11.80 -7.76 14.49
N ASN A 69 -12.85 -7.78 15.32
CA ASN A 69 -13.67 -8.98 15.56
C ASN A 69 -14.80 -9.19 14.54
N ARG A 70 -14.87 -8.38 13.47
CA ARG A 70 -15.88 -8.54 12.42
C ARG A 70 -15.59 -9.79 11.59
N THR A 71 -16.66 -10.38 11.05
CA THR A 71 -16.57 -11.52 10.12
C THR A 71 -16.35 -11.10 8.67
N THR A 72 -16.15 -9.79 8.42
CA THR A 72 -15.93 -9.24 7.09
C THR A 72 -14.77 -9.93 6.39
N PRO A 73 -14.95 -10.45 5.17
CA PRO A 73 -13.89 -11.13 4.44
C PRO A 73 -12.80 -10.14 4.01
N ILE A 74 -11.54 -10.58 4.10
CA ILE A 74 -10.38 -9.89 3.53
C ILE A 74 -9.96 -10.64 2.28
N THR A 75 -10.02 -9.97 1.15
CA THR A 75 -9.41 -10.42 -0.10
C THR A 75 -7.97 -9.92 -0.16
N VAL A 76 -7.03 -10.80 -0.45
CA VAL A 76 -5.60 -10.46 -0.56
C VAL A 76 -5.22 -10.47 -2.03
N ASP A 77 -4.60 -9.39 -2.51
CA ASP A 77 -4.22 -9.25 -3.91
C ASP A 77 -2.81 -8.63 -4.04
N GLU A 78 -1.88 -9.37 -4.63
CA GLU A 78 -0.51 -8.91 -4.85
C GLU A 78 -0.42 -7.73 -5.83
N ARG A 79 -1.44 -7.52 -6.68
CA ARG A 79 -1.53 -6.36 -7.57
C ARG A 79 -1.61 -5.03 -6.82
N LEU A 80 -1.93 -5.06 -5.51
CA LEU A 80 -1.98 -3.88 -4.64
C LEU A 80 -0.67 -3.62 -3.87
N ARG A 81 0.40 -4.37 -4.15
CA ARG A 81 1.72 -4.05 -3.59
C ARG A 81 2.13 -2.64 -3.96
N GLU A 82 2.98 -2.03 -3.12
CA GLU A 82 3.67 -0.78 -3.39
C GLU A 82 4.46 -0.87 -4.72
N LEU A 83 4.87 0.28 -5.27
CA LEU A 83 5.79 0.34 -6.39
C LEU A 83 7.01 -0.56 -6.12
N ASN A 84 7.34 -1.42 -7.06
CA ASN A 84 8.61 -2.13 -7.01
C ASN A 84 9.74 -1.12 -7.22
N PHE A 85 10.38 -0.72 -6.13
CA PHE A 85 11.49 0.22 -6.15
C PHE A 85 12.83 -0.43 -6.57
N GLY A 86 12.83 -1.70 -6.97
CA GLY A 86 13.99 -2.36 -7.56
C GLY A 86 15.29 -2.09 -6.78
N ASP A 87 16.28 -1.53 -7.46
CA ASP A 87 17.60 -1.24 -6.86
C ASP A 87 17.57 -0.17 -5.76
N TRP A 88 16.47 0.57 -5.61
CA TRP A 88 16.33 1.59 -4.57
C TRP A 88 15.85 1.03 -3.24
N GLU A 89 15.33 -0.19 -3.21
CA GLU A 89 14.83 -0.78 -1.96
C GLU A 89 15.94 -0.89 -0.92
N ALA A 90 15.63 -0.55 0.32
CA ALA A 90 16.55 -0.41 1.45
C ALA A 90 17.55 0.76 1.40
N MET A 91 17.60 1.52 0.30
CA MET A 91 18.49 2.68 0.17
C MET A 91 17.88 3.94 0.79
N LEU A 92 18.75 4.83 1.25
CA LEU A 92 18.39 6.20 1.62
C LEU A 92 18.32 7.08 0.37
N PHE A 93 17.63 8.22 0.48
CA PHE A 93 17.60 9.23 -0.59
C PHE A 93 19.01 9.63 -1.06
N SER A 94 19.91 9.89 -0.10
CA SER A 94 21.30 10.29 -0.40
C SER A 94 22.07 9.25 -1.21
N ASP A 95 21.82 7.97 -0.94
CA ASP A 95 22.52 6.88 -1.61
C ASP A 95 22.00 6.70 -3.05
N ILE A 96 20.70 6.88 -3.24
CA ILE A 96 20.07 6.85 -4.56
C ILE A 96 20.56 8.05 -5.38
N GLU A 97 20.53 9.26 -4.79
CA GLU A 97 20.97 10.46 -5.49
C GLU A 97 22.46 10.40 -5.90
N ALA A 98 23.31 9.81 -5.04
CA ALA A 98 24.72 9.60 -5.37
C ALA A 98 24.91 8.63 -6.55
N ARG A 99 24.04 7.61 -6.68
CA ARG A 99 24.16 6.58 -7.71
C ARG A 99 23.41 6.92 -9.01
N TRP A 100 22.27 7.62 -8.89
CA TRP A 100 21.43 8.05 -10.01
C TRP A 100 21.04 9.53 -9.84
N PRO A 101 21.98 10.47 -10.05
CA PRO A 101 21.73 11.89 -9.81
C PRO A 101 20.51 12.42 -10.56
N GLY A 102 19.59 13.10 -9.86
CA GLY A 102 18.40 13.72 -10.41
C GLY A 102 17.26 12.77 -10.78
N LEU A 103 17.43 11.45 -10.66
CA LEU A 103 16.38 10.50 -11.09
C LEU A 103 15.17 10.52 -10.14
N ILE A 104 15.39 10.79 -8.84
CA ILE A 104 14.29 10.95 -7.88
C ILE A 104 13.49 12.21 -8.21
N ASP A 105 14.16 13.33 -8.50
CA ASP A 105 13.50 14.57 -8.86
C ASP A 105 12.65 14.37 -10.13
N GLU A 106 13.19 13.69 -11.14
CA GLU A 106 12.45 13.34 -12.35
C GLU A 106 11.21 12.46 -12.03
N MET A 107 11.34 11.53 -11.11
CA MET A 107 10.22 10.68 -10.69
C MET A 107 9.09 11.49 -10.04
N TYR A 108 9.41 12.53 -9.26
CA TYR A 108 8.38 13.40 -8.66
C TYR A 108 7.79 14.40 -9.66
N LEU A 109 8.60 14.93 -10.56
CA LEU A 109 8.17 15.96 -11.52
C LEU A 109 7.46 15.33 -12.74
N ARG A 110 7.93 14.16 -13.20
CA ARG A 110 7.46 13.48 -14.41
C ARG A 110 7.37 11.97 -14.21
N PRO A 111 6.53 11.48 -13.27
CA PRO A 111 6.47 10.07 -12.90
C PRO A 111 6.20 9.12 -14.07
N HIS A 112 5.51 9.59 -15.09
CA HIS A 112 5.18 8.82 -16.29
C HIS A 112 6.38 8.56 -17.22
N LEU A 113 7.50 9.26 -17.03
CA LEU A 113 8.72 9.10 -17.82
C LEU A 113 9.77 8.24 -17.13
N VAL A 114 9.63 8.01 -15.82
CA VAL A 114 10.65 7.34 -15.03
C VAL A 114 10.26 5.90 -14.74
N LYS A 115 11.19 5.00 -15.03
CA LYS A 115 11.17 3.63 -14.53
C LYS A 115 12.32 3.45 -13.55
N VAL A 116 12.02 2.93 -12.36
CA VAL A 116 13.03 2.64 -11.35
C VAL A 116 13.98 1.55 -11.88
N PRO A 117 15.31 1.69 -11.71
CA PRO A 117 16.26 0.65 -12.13
C PRO A 117 15.90 -0.72 -11.52
N ASN A 118 15.74 -1.73 -12.38
CA ASN A 118 15.27 -3.07 -12.02
C ASN A 118 13.92 -3.13 -11.27
N GLY A 119 13.12 -2.06 -11.36
CA GLY A 119 11.82 -1.91 -10.73
C GLY A 119 10.70 -1.59 -11.72
N GLU A 120 9.68 -0.92 -11.24
CA GLU A 120 8.49 -0.51 -11.99
C GLU A 120 8.50 0.97 -12.35
N SER A 121 7.72 1.33 -13.36
CA SER A 121 7.23 2.70 -13.56
C SER A 121 5.93 2.92 -12.80
N PHE A 122 5.53 4.18 -12.59
CA PHE A 122 4.21 4.50 -12.03
C PHE A 122 3.06 4.01 -12.92
N LYS A 123 3.30 3.90 -14.23
CA LYS A 123 2.30 3.32 -15.14
C LYS A 123 2.11 1.84 -14.88
N ASP A 124 3.20 1.08 -14.70
CA ASP A 124 3.11 -0.35 -14.38
C ASP A 124 2.32 -0.56 -13.08
N LEU A 125 2.63 0.24 -12.03
CA LEU A 125 1.90 0.25 -10.77
C LEU A 125 0.42 0.57 -10.98
N GLN A 126 0.11 1.64 -11.70
CA GLN A 126 -1.26 2.07 -11.95
C GLN A 126 -2.06 0.98 -12.67
N ASP A 127 -1.50 0.40 -13.73
CA ASP A 127 -2.19 -0.60 -14.53
C ASP A 127 -2.56 -1.84 -13.69
N ARG A 128 -1.61 -2.38 -12.91
CA ARG A 128 -1.88 -3.57 -12.08
C ARG A 128 -2.79 -3.27 -10.88
N ALA A 129 -2.57 -2.14 -10.19
CA ALA A 129 -3.37 -1.78 -9.03
C ALA A 129 -4.81 -1.45 -9.42
N TRP A 130 -5.00 -0.74 -10.55
CA TRP A 130 -6.33 -0.43 -11.06
C TRP A 130 -7.09 -1.69 -11.46
N ALA A 131 -6.44 -2.63 -12.16
CA ALA A 131 -7.06 -3.89 -12.54
C ALA A 131 -7.55 -4.69 -11.31
N GLY A 132 -6.74 -4.77 -10.24
CA GLY A 132 -7.14 -5.43 -9.00
C GLY A 132 -8.30 -4.71 -8.29
N LEU A 133 -8.23 -3.39 -8.21
CA LEU A 133 -9.28 -2.58 -7.59
C LEU A 133 -10.60 -2.65 -8.36
N GLU A 134 -10.54 -2.53 -9.69
CA GLU A 134 -11.73 -2.58 -10.55
C GLU A 134 -12.42 -3.95 -10.47
N GLU A 135 -11.66 -5.04 -10.51
CA GLU A 135 -12.19 -6.39 -10.31
C GLU A 135 -12.87 -6.52 -8.95
N PHE A 136 -12.23 -6.05 -7.88
CA PHE A 136 -12.80 -6.08 -6.53
C PHE A 136 -14.09 -5.26 -6.41
N ILE A 137 -14.12 -4.05 -6.97
CA ILE A 137 -15.31 -3.17 -6.92
C ILE A 137 -16.47 -3.78 -7.72
N ASN A 138 -16.18 -4.39 -8.87
CA ASN A 138 -17.19 -4.92 -9.79
C ASN A 138 -17.61 -6.37 -9.50
N ALA A 139 -16.99 -7.02 -8.51
CA ALA A 139 -17.32 -8.40 -8.14
C ALA A 139 -18.76 -8.57 -7.62
N ASN A 140 -19.43 -7.47 -7.24
CA ASN A 140 -20.81 -7.44 -6.78
C ASN A 140 -21.48 -6.14 -7.27
N ASP A 141 -22.73 -6.21 -7.71
CA ASP A 141 -23.51 -5.05 -8.20
C ASP A 141 -24.28 -4.33 -7.07
N GLU A 142 -24.28 -4.86 -5.85
CA GLU A 142 -25.00 -4.31 -4.70
C GLU A 142 -24.36 -3.01 -4.18
N GLU A 143 -25.12 -2.28 -3.35
CA GLU A 143 -24.56 -1.18 -2.56
C GLU A 143 -23.65 -1.74 -1.47
N GLU A 144 -22.39 -1.28 -1.43
CA GLU A 144 -21.38 -1.79 -0.51
C GLU A 144 -20.53 -0.66 0.09
N THR A 145 -20.07 -0.91 1.31
CA THR A 145 -18.99 -0.14 1.95
C THR A 145 -17.73 -1.00 1.94
N LEU A 146 -16.72 -0.56 1.22
CA LEU A 146 -15.48 -1.28 0.92
C LEU A 146 -14.29 -0.62 1.65
N LEU A 147 -13.33 -1.41 2.10
CA LEU A 147 -12.03 -0.98 2.62
C LEU A 147 -10.92 -1.54 1.75
#